data_285f8454a9c6418a1c76df6a80b96bb0
#
_entry.id   285f8454a9c6418a1c76df6a80b96bb0
#
_cell.length_a   1.000
_cell.length_b   1.000
_cell.length_c   1.000
_cell.angle_alpha   90.00
_cell.angle_beta   90.00
_cell.angle_gamma   90.00
#
_symmetry.space_group_name_H-M   'P 1'
#
loop_
_entity.id
_entity.type
_entity.pdbx_description
1 polymer ?
#
loop_
_entity_poly.entity_id
_entity_poly.type
_entity_poly.pdbx_seq_one_letter_code
_entity_poly.pdbx_strand_id
1 'polypeptide(L)'
;HEYVVMPNHFHAILQIDTVGATLVVAPDETVAPDDIGRPQGSPLRRKTVGQMVGAFKSITTNEYIRGVEKYDWLPFDRKLWQRNYYEHIIRNAESYGNIAEYIITNPTRWQDDNLYIRINT
;
A
#
# COMPACT_ATOMS: atom_id res chain seq x y z
N HIS A 1 2.10 -5.15 9.56
CA HIS A 1 1.96 -3.93 10.36
C HIS A 1 0.50 -3.54 10.53
N GLU A 2 0.23 -2.52 11.32
CA GLU A 2 -1.12 -2.17 11.73
C GLU A 2 -1.94 -1.65 10.54
N TYR A 3 -3.20 -2.07 10.48
CA TYR A 3 -4.17 -1.54 9.54
C TYR A 3 -5.58 -1.60 10.13
N VAL A 4 -6.48 -0.78 9.60
CA VAL A 4 -7.89 -0.81 9.96
C VAL A 4 -8.77 -0.42 8.77
N VAL A 5 -9.89 -1.13 8.63
CA VAL A 5 -10.94 -0.80 7.67
C VAL A 5 -12.04 -0.08 8.42
N MET A 6 -12.27 1.17 8.03
CA MET A 6 -13.34 2.01 8.55
C MET A 6 -14.50 2.07 7.54
N PRO A 7 -15.70 2.48 7.92
CA PRO A 7 -16.86 2.47 7.02
C PRO A 7 -16.68 3.23 5.71
N ASN A 8 -15.84 4.28 5.70
CA ASN A 8 -15.61 5.11 4.52
C ASN A 8 -14.14 5.40 4.21
N HIS A 9 -13.21 4.78 4.92
CA HIS A 9 -11.78 4.95 4.67
C HIS A 9 -10.96 3.77 5.20
N PHE A 10 -9.68 3.77 4.90
CA PHE A 10 -8.75 2.72 5.27
C PHE A 10 -7.43 3.33 5.72
N HIS A 11 -6.89 2.84 6.81
CA HIS A 11 -5.56 3.18 7.31
C HIS A 11 -4.66 1.96 7.33
N ALA A 12 -3.40 2.14 6.94
CA ALA A 12 -2.39 1.10 7.05
C ALA A 12 -0.99 1.68 7.23
N ILE A 13 -0.15 0.95 7.94
CA ILE A 13 1.30 1.19 7.99
C ILE A 13 1.95 0.25 6.97
N LEU A 14 2.65 0.83 6.00
CA LEU A 14 3.43 0.08 5.01
C LEU A 14 4.91 0.15 5.37
N GLN A 15 5.55 -1.00 5.47
CA GLN A 15 7.00 -1.08 5.59
C GLN A 15 7.59 -1.41 4.22
N ILE A 16 8.57 -0.63 3.81
CA ILE A 16 9.31 -0.88 2.58
C ILE A 16 10.65 -1.48 2.95
N ASP A 17 10.77 -2.78 2.79
CA ASP A 17 12.04 -3.47 2.96
C ASP A 17 12.86 -3.33 1.67
N THR A 18 14.02 -2.70 1.78
CA THR A 18 15.00 -2.81 0.72
C THR A 18 15.64 -4.18 0.84
N VAL A 19 15.17 -5.14 0.05
CA VAL A 19 15.92 -6.37 -0.15
C VAL A 19 17.26 -5.93 -0.73
N GLY A 20 18.30 -5.95 0.09
CA GLY A 20 19.63 -5.64 -0.36
C GLY A 20 19.97 -6.57 -1.51
N ALA A 21 20.23 -6.00 -2.70
CA ALA A 21 21.01 -6.70 -3.66
C ALA A 21 22.37 -6.91 -2.98
N THR A 22 22.58 -8.10 -2.45
CA THR A 22 23.94 -8.52 -2.09
C THR A 22 24.70 -8.45 -3.38
N LEU A 23 25.48 -7.40 -3.56
CA LEU A 23 26.57 -7.41 -4.51
C LEU A 23 27.49 -8.53 -4.03
N VAL A 24 27.30 -9.71 -4.57
CA VAL A 24 28.33 -10.72 -4.57
C VAL A 24 29.39 -10.15 -5.51
N VAL A 25 30.30 -9.38 -4.94
CA VAL A 25 31.57 -9.11 -5.60
C VAL A 25 32.31 -10.44 -5.56
N ALA A 26 32.18 -11.20 -6.63
CA ALA A 26 33.04 -12.33 -6.84
C ALA A 26 34.49 -11.78 -6.96
N PRO A 27 35.46 -12.31 -6.18
CA PRO A 27 36.83 -11.92 -6.35
C PRO A 27 37.32 -12.50 -7.68
N ASP A 28 37.75 -11.61 -8.53
CA ASP A 28 38.73 -11.77 -9.58
C ASP A 28 38.81 -13.12 -10.29
N GLU A 29 38.12 -13.23 -11.44
CA GLU A 29 38.59 -14.06 -12.52
C GLU A 29 38.59 -13.23 -13.80
N THR A 30 39.76 -13.05 -14.34
CA THR A 30 40.08 -12.52 -15.65
C THR A 30 39.23 -13.16 -16.73
N VAL A 31 38.24 -12.45 -17.21
CA VAL A 31 37.47 -12.85 -18.40
C VAL A 31 37.92 -12.03 -19.60
N ALA A 32 38.31 -12.76 -20.62
CA ALA A 32 38.73 -12.28 -21.90
C ALA A 32 37.72 -11.32 -22.58
N PRO A 33 38.22 -10.38 -23.40
CA PRO A 33 37.37 -9.38 -24.03
C PRO A 33 36.79 -9.88 -25.31
N ASP A 34 35.67 -10.57 -25.31
CA ASP A 34 34.86 -10.79 -26.52
C ASP A 34 33.51 -11.43 -26.18
N ASP A 35 32.69 -10.71 -25.46
CA ASP A 35 31.24 -10.88 -25.60
C ASP A 35 30.52 -9.60 -25.16
N ILE A 36 30.31 -8.71 -26.12
CA ILE A 36 29.40 -7.59 -25.95
C ILE A 36 27.96 -8.16 -26.06
N GLY A 37 27.63 -9.04 -25.14
CA GLY A 37 26.31 -9.54 -24.89
C GLY A 37 25.57 -8.63 -23.90
N ARG A 38 24.54 -7.97 -24.39
CA ARG A 38 23.48 -7.22 -23.71
C ARG A 38 23.51 -7.29 -22.19
N PRO A 39 23.40 -6.16 -21.46
CA PRO A 39 23.18 -6.19 -20.02
C PRO A 39 21.82 -6.90 -19.75
N GLN A 40 21.90 -8.18 -19.42
CA GLN A 40 20.79 -8.93 -18.87
C GLN A 40 20.60 -8.46 -17.43
N GLY A 41 19.54 -7.74 -17.22
CA GLY A 41 19.11 -7.32 -15.92
C GLY A 41 18.60 -5.90 -15.98
N SER A 42 17.39 -5.70 -16.49
CA SER A 42 16.66 -4.48 -16.12
C SER A 42 16.68 -4.40 -14.61
N PRO A 43 17.21 -3.32 -14.01
CA PRO A 43 17.14 -3.17 -12.56
C PRO A 43 15.68 -3.35 -12.17
N LEU A 44 15.42 -4.27 -11.23
CA LEU A 44 14.10 -4.48 -10.67
C LEU A 44 13.57 -3.10 -10.28
N ARG A 45 12.65 -2.59 -11.08
CA ARG A 45 12.04 -1.27 -10.84
C ARG A 45 11.37 -1.35 -9.48
N ARG A 46 11.96 -0.69 -8.49
CA ARG A 46 11.36 -0.58 -7.16
C ARG A 46 9.98 0.03 -7.31
N LYS A 47 8.96 -0.69 -6.86
CA LYS A 47 7.60 -0.17 -6.87
C LYS A 47 7.51 1.00 -5.92
N THR A 48 6.94 2.09 -6.38
CA THR A 48 6.67 3.27 -5.52
C THR A 48 5.44 3.00 -4.64
N VAL A 49 5.32 3.72 -3.52
CA VAL A 49 4.10 3.68 -2.68
C VAL A 49 2.85 3.98 -3.52
N GLY A 50 2.93 4.98 -4.41
CA GLY A 50 1.83 5.30 -5.32
C GLY A 50 1.40 4.14 -6.21
N GLN A 51 2.35 3.37 -6.74
CA GLN A 51 2.05 2.16 -7.52
C GLN A 51 1.41 1.06 -6.67
N MET A 52 1.87 0.88 -5.43
CA MET A 52 1.28 -0.09 -4.49
C MET A 52 -0.15 0.30 -4.12
N VAL A 53 -0.39 1.56 -3.80
CA VAL A 53 -1.74 2.08 -3.50
C VAL A 53 -2.64 1.98 -4.72
N GLY A 54 -2.13 2.28 -5.92
CA GLY A 54 -2.87 2.12 -7.17
C GLY A 54 -3.29 0.67 -7.42
N ALA A 55 -2.38 -0.28 -7.21
CA ALA A 55 -2.68 -1.71 -7.33
C ALA A 55 -3.72 -2.16 -6.28
N PHE A 56 -3.58 -1.75 -5.03
CA PHE A 56 -4.53 -2.02 -3.97
C PHE A 56 -5.94 -1.50 -4.32
N LYS A 57 -6.05 -0.25 -4.77
CA LYS A 57 -7.32 0.34 -5.18
C LYS A 57 -7.96 -0.41 -6.35
N SER A 58 -7.16 -0.83 -7.33
CA SER A 58 -7.64 -1.59 -8.48
C SER A 58 -8.16 -2.96 -8.08
N ILE A 59 -7.40 -3.72 -7.30
CA ILE A 59 -7.77 -5.05 -6.84
C ILE A 59 -9.05 -4.99 -6.00
N THR A 60 -9.11 -4.11 -5.02
CA THR A 60 -10.26 -3.98 -4.12
C THR A 60 -11.51 -3.49 -4.85
N THR A 61 -11.37 -2.62 -5.85
CA THR A 61 -12.49 -2.20 -6.71
C THR A 61 -13.05 -3.36 -7.51
N ASN A 62 -12.19 -4.17 -8.13
CA ASN A 62 -12.62 -5.35 -8.88
C ASN A 62 -13.31 -6.38 -8.00
N GLU A 63 -12.78 -6.63 -6.79
CA GLU A 63 -13.41 -7.54 -5.83
C GLU A 63 -14.76 -7.00 -5.33
N TYR A 64 -14.86 -5.69 -5.12
CA TYR A 64 -16.14 -5.07 -4.74
C TYR A 64 -17.19 -5.21 -5.86
N ILE A 65 -16.82 -4.99 -7.12
CA ILE A 65 -17.72 -5.20 -8.28
C ILE A 65 -18.21 -6.64 -8.34
N ARG A 66 -17.32 -7.61 -8.10
CA ARG A 66 -17.73 -9.03 -7.99
C ARG A 66 -18.71 -9.26 -6.85
N GLY A 67 -18.52 -8.57 -5.73
CA GLY A 67 -19.47 -8.62 -4.61
C GLY A 67 -20.84 -8.07 -4.95
N VAL A 68 -20.90 -6.97 -5.71
CA VAL A 68 -22.15 -6.40 -6.22
C VAL A 68 -22.86 -7.41 -7.15
N GLU A 69 -22.12 -8.03 -8.06
CA GLU A 69 -22.68 -8.98 -9.04
C GLU A 69 -23.12 -10.32 -8.43
N LYS A 70 -22.39 -10.84 -7.43
CA LYS A 70 -22.59 -12.19 -6.90
C LYS A 70 -23.33 -12.24 -5.57
N TYR A 71 -23.21 -11.19 -4.75
CA TYR A 71 -23.69 -11.17 -3.37
C TYR A 71 -24.63 -10.02 -3.07
N ASP A 72 -25.13 -9.34 -4.10
CA ASP A 72 -26.06 -8.21 -3.98
C ASP A 72 -25.56 -7.08 -3.06
N TRP A 73 -24.24 -6.84 -3.05
CA TRP A 73 -23.71 -5.69 -2.34
C TRP A 73 -24.22 -4.39 -2.97
N LEU A 74 -24.35 -3.35 -2.15
CA LEU A 74 -24.73 -2.04 -2.66
C LEU A 74 -23.69 -1.51 -3.65
N PRO A 75 -24.09 -1.14 -4.87
CA PRO A 75 -23.19 -0.55 -5.82
C PRO A 75 -22.71 0.81 -5.32
N PHE A 76 -21.46 1.15 -5.64
CA PHE A 76 -20.93 2.49 -5.39
C PHE A 76 -21.24 3.44 -6.55
N ASP A 77 -21.38 4.75 -6.24
CA ASP A 77 -21.57 5.77 -7.26
C ASP A 77 -20.22 6.19 -7.85
N ARG A 78 -20.06 6.00 -9.16
CA ARG A 78 -18.92 6.37 -10.01
C ARG A 78 -17.59 5.71 -9.63
N LYS A 79 -17.14 5.79 -8.38
CA LYS A 79 -15.84 5.25 -7.94
C LYS A 79 -15.87 4.83 -6.47
N LEU A 80 -15.22 3.72 -6.17
CA LEU A 80 -15.08 3.23 -4.80
C LEU A 80 -14.07 4.06 -4.01
N TRP A 81 -12.94 4.41 -4.62
CA TRP A 81 -11.85 5.13 -3.98
C TRP A 81 -11.75 6.57 -4.44
N GLN A 82 -11.37 7.47 -3.53
CA GLN A 82 -10.98 8.83 -3.90
C GLN A 82 -9.70 8.82 -4.74
N ARG A 83 -9.49 9.87 -5.52
CA ARG A 83 -8.36 9.98 -6.45
C ARG A 83 -7.01 9.96 -5.74
N ASN A 84 -6.87 10.70 -4.65
CA ASN A 84 -5.66 10.84 -3.88
C ASN A 84 -5.70 10.00 -2.60
N TYR A 85 -4.59 9.94 -1.89
CA TYR A 85 -4.44 9.35 -0.57
C TYR A 85 -3.55 10.25 0.29
N TYR A 86 -3.72 10.17 1.60
CA TYR A 86 -2.86 10.85 2.57
C TYR A 86 -1.72 9.92 2.96
N GLU A 87 -0.49 10.43 2.99
CA GLU A 87 0.67 9.68 3.44
C GLU A 87 1.47 10.45 4.49
N HIS A 88 2.07 9.71 5.41
CA HIS A 88 2.97 10.22 6.43
C HIS A 88 4.15 9.27 6.57
N ILE A 89 5.36 9.81 6.53
CA ILE A 89 6.58 9.01 6.68
C ILE A 89 6.90 8.86 8.17
N ILE A 90 6.87 7.63 8.66
CA ILE A 90 7.24 7.29 10.03
C ILE A 90 8.77 7.20 10.13
N ARG A 91 9.37 8.00 11.01
CA ARG A 91 10.83 8.15 11.10
C ARG A 91 11.45 7.56 12.36
N ASN A 92 10.65 7.30 13.38
CA ASN A 92 11.13 6.79 14.68
C ASN A 92 10.07 5.93 15.37
N ALA A 93 10.50 5.24 16.43
CA ALA A 93 9.64 4.33 17.17
C ALA A 93 8.48 5.02 17.89
N GLU A 94 8.68 6.23 18.38
CA GLU A 94 7.62 7.02 19.05
C GLU A 94 6.50 7.36 18.05
N SER A 95 6.86 7.90 16.89
CA SER A 95 5.90 8.18 15.82
C SER A 95 5.17 6.93 15.35
N TYR A 96 5.88 5.79 15.25
CA TYR A 96 5.27 4.51 14.94
C TYR A 96 4.23 4.12 15.99
N GLY A 97 4.59 4.17 17.27
CA GLY A 97 3.69 3.82 18.37
C GLY A 97 2.41 4.67 18.37
N ASN A 98 2.56 5.98 18.20
CA ASN A 98 1.42 6.90 18.17
C ASN A 98 0.48 6.63 16.98
N ILE A 99 1.03 6.36 15.81
CA ILE A 99 0.24 6.06 14.61
C ILE A 99 -0.42 4.68 14.72
N ALA A 100 0.30 3.68 15.22
CA ALA A 100 -0.24 2.34 15.44
C ALA A 100 -1.40 2.37 16.43
N GLU A 101 -1.25 3.07 17.55
CA GLU A 101 -2.32 3.26 18.53
C GLU A 101 -3.53 3.98 17.91
N TYR A 102 -3.30 5.04 17.16
CA TYR A 102 -4.36 5.73 16.44
C TYR A 102 -5.15 4.79 15.51
N ILE A 103 -4.45 3.94 14.76
CA ILE A 103 -5.07 2.97 13.86
C ILE A 103 -5.90 1.95 14.63
N ILE A 104 -5.33 1.36 15.68
CA ILE A 104 -5.97 0.31 16.49
C ILE A 104 -7.21 0.85 17.21
N THR A 105 -7.15 2.06 17.73
CA THR A 105 -8.24 2.66 18.50
C THR A 105 -9.29 3.37 17.64
N ASN A 106 -9.01 3.57 16.36
CA ASN A 106 -9.89 4.31 15.46
C ASN A 106 -11.33 3.76 15.42
N PRO A 107 -11.58 2.44 15.35
CA PRO A 107 -12.95 1.92 15.35
C PRO A 107 -13.77 2.31 16.58
N THR A 108 -13.15 2.37 17.75
CA THR A 108 -13.83 2.75 19.01
C THR A 108 -14.10 4.26 19.10
N ARG A 109 -13.35 5.05 18.33
CA ARG A 109 -13.47 6.52 18.26
C ARG A 109 -14.10 7.01 16.96
N TRP A 110 -14.77 6.11 16.24
CA TRP A 110 -15.35 6.43 14.94
C TRP A 110 -16.28 7.64 14.96
N GLN A 111 -17.06 7.81 16.00
CA GLN A 111 -17.99 8.94 16.13
C GLN A 111 -17.29 10.30 16.28
N ASP A 112 -16.04 10.29 16.73
CA ASP A 112 -15.21 11.49 16.93
C ASP A 112 -14.29 11.74 15.71
N ASP A 113 -14.34 10.87 14.71
CA ASP A 113 -13.52 10.98 13.50
C ASP A 113 -14.02 12.12 12.60
N ASN A 114 -13.09 12.89 12.05
CA ASN A 114 -13.38 13.98 11.11
C ASN A 114 -14.09 13.49 9.82
N LEU A 115 -13.93 12.22 9.50
CA LEU A 115 -14.56 11.57 8.35
C LEU A 115 -15.89 10.90 8.69
N TYR A 116 -16.33 11.01 9.96
CA TYR A 116 -17.59 10.43 10.38
C TYR A 116 -18.78 11.10 9.67
N ILE A 117 -19.51 10.28 8.92
CA ILE A 117 -20.76 10.71 8.29
C ILE A 117 -21.91 10.11 9.10
N ARG A 118 -22.69 10.95 9.75
CA ARG A 118 -23.90 10.52 10.43
C ARG A 118 -24.89 10.07 9.36
N ILE A 119 -25.12 8.76 9.26
CA ILE A 119 -26.19 8.22 8.42
C ILE A 119 -27.50 8.52 9.16
N ASN A 120 -28.23 9.55 8.73
CA ASN A 120 -29.58 9.79 9.19
C ASN A 120 -30.45 8.69 8.57
N THR A 121 -30.76 7.73 9.37
CA THR A 121 -31.79 6.73 9.06
C THR A 121 -33.16 7.29 9.33
#